data_b21c34c49c4daf2e77e77d5580a082cd
#
_entry.id   b21c34c49c4daf2e77e77d5580a082cd
#
_cell.length_a   1.000
_cell.length_b   1.000
_cell.length_c   1.000
_cell.angle_alpha   90.00
_cell.angle_beta   90.00
_cell.angle_gamma   90.00
#
_symmetry.space_group_name_H-M   'P 1'
#
loop_
_entity.id
_entity.type
_entity.pdbx_description
1 polymer ?
#
loop_
_entity_poly.entity_id
_entity_poly.type
_entity_poly.pdbx_seq_one_letter_code
_entity_poly.pdbx_strand_id
1 'polypeptide(L)'
;YVDRLRKEGFTVEEGSAGMPTAFCAVWENGKGGPTVGAYAEYDATPANSQEQVPYECPREGLNRYAAGHTDPHSALGMGSLAGVLAAKDAMRRYGIPGRIKFFGEPAEKMCGSKPLHAANGYYDDVDAFISFHPSCRLSLCNTVYWDIHCGSSYGRVFTFECTHPETWGEAHGRMLMPLQQVVARAPGALDAVCLMYTTSRYTNTSMLPRSGGWYISEAILVGGQATADHLAPRLGQIYYCWRAPTLEMQDRIAEVLENNAKHVAAITHCEVRGDWVQKNRIGLPNHALAR
;
A
#
# COMPACT_ATOMS: atom_id res chain seq x y z
N TYR A 1 -7.83 -14.07 15.06
CA TYR A 1 -7.14 -15.13 14.34
C TYR A 1 -6.36 -16.01 15.30
N VAL A 2 -5.37 -15.48 15.99
CA VAL A 2 -4.42 -16.22 16.82
C VAL A 2 -5.12 -17.13 17.83
N ASP A 3 -6.03 -16.58 18.63
CA ASP A 3 -6.77 -17.37 19.64
C ASP A 3 -7.60 -18.48 19.01
N ARG A 4 -8.23 -18.21 17.86
CA ARG A 4 -9.00 -19.23 17.15
C ARG A 4 -8.10 -20.33 16.63
N LEU A 5 -6.98 -19.99 16.00
CA LEU A 5 -6.03 -20.97 15.47
C LEU A 5 -5.43 -21.85 16.56
N ARG A 6 -5.07 -21.25 17.71
CA ARG A 6 -4.61 -22.02 18.88
C ARG A 6 -5.66 -23.01 19.40
N LYS A 7 -6.92 -22.56 19.51
CA LYS A 7 -8.05 -23.44 19.88
C LYS A 7 -8.25 -24.59 18.91
N GLU A 8 -7.92 -24.37 17.65
CA GLU A 8 -7.97 -25.39 16.60
C GLU A 8 -6.71 -26.26 16.53
N GLY A 9 -5.76 -26.07 17.44
CA GLY A 9 -4.55 -26.89 17.54
C GLY A 9 -3.41 -26.50 16.58
N PHE A 10 -3.43 -25.27 16.05
CA PHE A 10 -2.27 -24.73 15.35
C PHE A 10 -1.22 -24.26 16.34
N THR A 11 0.04 -24.47 15.99
CA THR A 11 1.17 -23.76 16.62
C THR A 11 1.25 -22.39 15.96
N VAL A 12 1.19 -21.31 16.76
CA VAL A 12 1.12 -19.94 16.26
C VAL A 12 2.29 -19.12 16.78
N GLU A 13 3.09 -18.63 15.86
CA GLU A 13 4.10 -17.59 16.09
C GLU A 13 3.45 -16.23 15.86
N GLU A 14 3.45 -15.38 16.89
CA GLU A 14 3.03 -13.97 16.79
C GLU A 14 4.25 -13.08 16.55
N GLY A 15 4.05 -11.97 15.84
CA GLY A 15 5.14 -11.07 15.50
C GLY A 15 6.08 -11.62 14.44
N SER A 16 5.60 -12.53 13.59
CA SER A 16 6.40 -13.16 12.55
C SER A 16 7.09 -12.15 11.63
N ALA A 17 8.32 -12.46 11.25
CA ALA A 17 9.22 -11.57 10.50
C ALA A 17 9.42 -10.18 11.15
N GLY A 18 9.28 -10.07 12.48
CA GLY A 18 9.43 -8.83 13.24
C GLY A 18 8.27 -7.85 13.12
N MET A 19 7.16 -8.25 12.51
CA MET A 19 5.97 -7.40 12.37
C MET A 19 5.00 -7.64 13.54
N PRO A 20 4.73 -6.66 14.41
CA PRO A 20 4.00 -6.86 15.67
C PRO A 20 2.61 -7.47 15.52
N THR A 21 1.94 -7.26 14.39
CA THR A 21 0.58 -7.74 14.14
C THR A 21 0.52 -8.92 13.16
N ALA A 22 1.66 -9.36 12.62
CA ALA A 22 1.72 -10.55 11.76
C ALA A 22 1.74 -11.83 12.59
N PHE A 23 1.37 -12.93 11.96
CA PHE A 23 1.52 -14.27 12.55
C PHE A 23 1.82 -15.32 11.47
N CYS A 24 2.45 -16.41 11.91
CA CYS A 24 2.58 -17.65 11.15
C CYS A 24 1.99 -18.80 11.98
N ALA A 25 0.98 -19.47 11.47
CA ALA A 25 0.31 -20.59 12.12
C ALA A 25 0.55 -21.89 11.33
N VAL A 26 0.96 -22.95 12.02
CA VAL A 26 1.29 -24.23 11.41
C VAL A 26 0.47 -25.33 12.05
N TRP A 27 -0.09 -26.20 11.21
CA TRP A 27 -0.75 -27.43 11.63
C TRP A 27 -0.33 -28.58 10.71
N GLU A 28 -0.11 -29.76 11.26
CA GLU A 28 0.38 -30.95 10.56
C GLU A 28 -0.50 -32.15 10.81
N ASN A 29 -0.79 -32.94 9.76
CA ASN A 29 -1.53 -34.17 9.80
C ASN A 29 -0.65 -35.36 9.34
N GLY A 30 -0.07 -36.07 10.29
CA GLY A 30 0.85 -37.15 9.98
C GLY A 30 2.21 -36.68 9.46
N LYS A 31 2.99 -37.62 8.95
CA LYS A 31 4.30 -37.33 8.35
C LYS A 31 4.26 -37.39 6.86
N GLY A 32 4.98 -36.46 6.21
CA GLY A 32 5.04 -36.37 4.76
C GLY A 32 3.82 -35.67 4.16
N GLY A 33 3.74 -35.64 2.84
CA GLY A 33 2.74 -34.86 2.12
C GLY A 33 3.14 -33.40 1.92
N PRO A 34 2.37 -32.65 1.14
CA PRO A 34 2.70 -31.27 0.80
C PRO A 34 2.41 -30.30 1.94
N THR A 35 3.08 -29.15 1.91
CA THR A 35 2.74 -27.97 2.69
C THR A 35 1.91 -27.02 1.84
N VAL A 36 0.68 -26.76 2.26
CA VAL A 36 -0.22 -25.81 1.60
C VAL A 36 -0.27 -24.52 2.40
N GLY A 37 0.00 -23.41 1.74
CA GLY A 37 -0.07 -22.07 2.30
C GLY A 37 -1.39 -21.36 1.98
N ALA A 38 -1.88 -20.58 2.93
CA ALA A 38 -2.94 -19.60 2.75
C ALA A 38 -2.67 -18.39 3.64
N TYR A 39 -3.35 -17.28 3.40
CA TYR A 39 -3.13 -16.08 4.20
C TYR A 39 -4.44 -15.33 4.48
N ALA A 40 -4.40 -14.53 5.53
CA ALA A 40 -5.41 -13.54 5.85
C ALA A 40 -4.81 -12.14 5.73
N GLU A 41 -5.49 -11.27 5.00
CA GLU A 41 -5.26 -9.83 5.03
C GLU A 41 -6.27 -9.20 6.00
N TYR A 42 -5.87 -8.16 6.71
CA TYR A 42 -6.72 -7.50 7.70
C TYR A 42 -6.34 -6.04 7.90
N ASP A 43 -6.09 -5.36 6.81
CA ASP A 43 -5.80 -3.93 6.83
C ASP A 43 -6.95 -3.14 7.44
N ALA A 44 -6.61 -2.08 8.14
CA ALA A 44 -7.53 -1.04 8.53
C ALA A 44 -7.21 0.23 7.74
N THR A 45 -8.23 0.84 7.15
CA THR A 45 -8.08 2.05 6.34
C THR A 45 -8.58 3.27 7.09
N PRO A 46 -7.92 4.44 6.97
CA PRO A 46 -8.38 5.68 7.61
C PRO A 46 -9.81 6.05 7.23
N ALA A 47 -10.52 6.70 8.13
CA ALA A 47 -11.90 7.16 7.97
C ALA A 47 -12.92 6.04 7.68
N ASN A 48 -12.62 4.82 8.09
CA ASN A 48 -13.48 3.65 7.90
C ASN A 48 -13.91 2.99 9.22
N SER A 49 -13.87 3.74 10.34
CA SER A 49 -14.38 3.22 11.61
C SER A 49 -15.86 2.86 11.47
N GLN A 50 -16.20 1.62 11.82
CA GLN A 50 -17.53 1.07 11.60
C GLN A 50 -17.92 0.09 12.71
N GLU A 51 -19.15 0.16 13.17
CA GLU A 51 -19.77 -0.84 14.04
C GLU A 51 -20.17 -2.10 13.24
N GLN A 52 -20.45 -3.19 13.96
CA GLN A 52 -20.86 -4.47 13.34
C GLN A 52 -22.34 -4.46 12.94
N VAL A 53 -22.72 -3.52 12.08
CA VAL A 53 -24.08 -3.35 11.58
C VAL A 53 -24.07 -3.21 10.05
N PRO A 54 -25.18 -3.56 9.36
CA PRO A 54 -25.23 -3.56 7.90
C PRO A 54 -25.51 -2.17 7.27
N TYR A 55 -25.25 -1.11 7.99
CA TYR A 55 -25.39 0.29 7.56
C TYR A 55 -24.23 1.12 8.08
N GLU A 56 -24.00 2.29 7.53
CA GLU A 56 -22.96 3.20 7.97
C GLU A 56 -23.21 3.62 9.41
N CYS A 57 -22.30 3.24 10.30
CA CYS A 57 -22.34 3.53 11.72
C CYS A 57 -20.92 3.61 12.28
N PRO A 58 -20.27 4.77 12.20
CA PRO A 58 -18.97 4.98 12.82
C PRO A 58 -19.01 4.67 14.32
N ARG A 59 -17.95 4.07 14.85
CA ARG A 59 -17.86 3.73 16.26
C ARG A 59 -17.91 4.99 17.14
N GLU A 60 -18.79 4.97 18.13
CA GLU A 60 -18.93 6.08 19.06
C GLU A 60 -17.64 6.34 19.84
N GLY A 61 -17.35 7.60 20.13
CA GLY A 61 -16.16 8.03 20.87
C GLY A 61 -14.86 8.04 20.09
N LEU A 62 -14.84 7.57 18.83
CA LEU A 62 -13.67 7.65 17.97
C LEU A 62 -13.69 8.88 17.07
N ASN A 63 -12.49 9.34 16.69
CA ASN A 63 -12.37 10.40 15.70
C ASN A 63 -12.96 9.93 14.36
N ARG A 64 -13.61 10.85 13.61
CA ARG A 64 -14.20 10.55 12.28
C ARG A 64 -13.20 9.98 11.26
N TYR A 65 -11.91 10.17 11.46
CA TYR A 65 -10.85 9.64 10.62
C TYR A 65 -10.23 8.35 11.17
N ALA A 66 -10.81 7.80 12.26
CA ALA A 66 -10.32 6.54 12.81
C ALA A 66 -10.37 5.42 11.78
N ALA A 67 -9.36 4.59 11.81
CA ALA A 67 -9.27 3.47 10.89
C ALA A 67 -10.27 2.36 11.24
N GLY A 68 -10.71 1.62 10.24
CA GLY A 68 -11.61 0.48 10.39
C GLY A 68 -11.41 -0.59 9.33
N HIS A 69 -11.80 -1.81 9.68
CA HIS A 69 -11.73 -3.00 8.81
C HIS A 69 -12.97 -3.10 7.91
N THR A 70 -13.19 -2.11 7.07
CA THR A 70 -14.35 -2.07 6.14
C THR A 70 -13.99 -2.46 4.71
N ASP A 71 -12.72 -2.72 4.47
CA ASP A 71 -12.20 -3.16 3.17
C ASP A 71 -12.52 -4.65 2.91
N PRO A 72 -12.56 -5.12 1.64
CA PRO A 72 -12.68 -6.53 1.28
C PRO A 72 -11.74 -7.47 2.03
N HIS A 73 -10.61 -6.98 2.57
CA HIS A 73 -9.62 -7.76 3.30
C HIS A 73 -10.17 -8.41 4.57
N SER A 74 -11.12 -7.80 5.26
CA SER A 74 -11.77 -8.46 6.41
C SER A 74 -12.56 -9.71 5.98
N ALA A 75 -13.26 -9.66 4.84
CA ALA A 75 -13.94 -10.80 4.26
C ALA A 75 -12.95 -11.84 3.70
N LEU A 76 -11.87 -11.38 3.04
CA LEU A 76 -10.78 -12.25 2.58
C LEU A 76 -10.21 -13.06 3.74
N GLY A 77 -9.80 -12.40 4.81
CA GLY A 77 -9.16 -13.06 5.93
C GLY A 77 -10.07 -14.08 6.62
N MET A 78 -11.35 -13.75 6.80
CA MET A 78 -12.32 -14.66 7.40
C MET A 78 -12.65 -15.83 6.47
N GLY A 79 -12.79 -15.60 5.16
CA GLY A 79 -12.99 -16.64 4.17
C GLY A 79 -11.81 -17.60 4.09
N SER A 80 -10.58 -17.07 4.09
CA SER A 80 -9.35 -17.87 4.12
C SER A 80 -9.25 -18.70 5.40
N LEU A 81 -9.55 -18.13 6.57
CA LEU A 81 -9.58 -18.87 7.83
C LEU A 81 -10.59 -20.03 7.77
N ALA A 82 -11.79 -19.77 7.28
CA ALA A 82 -12.82 -20.82 7.14
C ALA A 82 -12.34 -21.93 6.21
N GLY A 83 -11.73 -21.59 5.07
CA GLY A 83 -11.16 -22.55 4.12
C GLY A 83 -10.04 -23.40 4.76
N VAL A 84 -9.14 -22.79 5.50
CA VAL A 84 -8.06 -23.47 6.22
C VAL A 84 -8.60 -24.45 7.27
N LEU A 85 -9.61 -24.05 8.04
CA LEU A 85 -10.23 -24.92 9.05
C LEU A 85 -10.99 -26.07 8.40
N ALA A 86 -11.67 -25.85 7.29
CA ALA A 86 -12.33 -26.89 6.53
C ALA A 86 -11.31 -27.88 5.92
N ALA A 87 -10.22 -27.39 5.36
CA ALA A 87 -9.13 -28.22 4.85
C ALA A 87 -8.52 -29.10 5.95
N LYS A 88 -8.21 -28.51 7.11
CA LYS A 88 -7.74 -29.23 8.29
C LYS A 88 -8.70 -30.36 8.67
N ASP A 89 -10.00 -30.08 8.75
CA ASP A 89 -11.00 -31.10 9.13
C ASP A 89 -11.08 -32.23 8.10
N ALA A 90 -11.04 -31.90 6.82
CA ALA A 90 -10.98 -32.87 5.73
C ALA A 90 -9.70 -33.74 5.80
N MET A 91 -8.54 -33.13 5.99
CA MET A 91 -7.27 -33.84 6.12
C MET A 91 -7.31 -34.83 7.29
N ARG A 92 -7.81 -34.39 8.43
CA ARG A 92 -7.97 -35.27 9.62
C ARG A 92 -8.96 -36.41 9.35
N ARG A 93 -10.11 -36.09 8.78
CA ARG A 93 -11.21 -37.05 8.53
C ARG A 93 -10.84 -38.13 7.53
N TYR A 94 -10.10 -37.77 6.50
CA TYR A 94 -9.74 -38.67 5.40
C TYR A 94 -8.31 -39.21 5.50
N GLY A 95 -7.58 -38.90 6.59
CA GLY A 95 -6.22 -39.36 6.79
C GLY A 95 -5.24 -38.81 5.74
N ILE A 96 -5.45 -37.62 5.20
CA ILE A 96 -4.60 -37.01 4.20
C ILE A 96 -3.37 -36.42 4.91
N PRO A 97 -2.15 -36.93 4.64
CA PRO A 97 -0.95 -36.37 5.26
C PRO A 97 -0.58 -35.05 4.62
N GLY A 98 0.02 -34.17 5.41
CA GLY A 98 0.51 -32.87 4.94
C GLY A 98 0.46 -31.81 6.01
N ARG A 99 0.83 -30.62 5.63
CA ARG A 99 0.94 -29.46 6.53
C ARG A 99 0.18 -28.26 5.96
N ILE A 100 -0.47 -27.51 6.84
CA ILE A 100 -1.09 -26.24 6.53
C ILE A 100 -0.28 -25.15 7.20
N LYS A 101 0.15 -24.13 6.44
CA LYS A 101 0.70 -22.88 6.95
C LYS A 101 -0.26 -21.75 6.65
N PHE A 102 -0.67 -21.04 7.70
CA PHE A 102 -1.58 -19.91 7.56
C PHE A 102 -0.94 -18.64 8.09
N PHE A 103 -0.88 -17.63 7.24
CA PHE A 103 -0.17 -16.40 7.51
C PHE A 103 -1.12 -15.25 7.79
N GLY A 104 -0.80 -14.44 8.78
CA GLY A 104 -1.42 -13.15 9.00
C GLY A 104 -0.60 -12.06 8.33
N GLU A 105 -1.18 -11.40 7.34
CA GLU A 105 -0.52 -10.45 6.46
C GLU A 105 -1.06 -9.03 6.68
N PRO A 106 -0.51 -8.27 7.64
CA PRO A 106 -0.87 -6.86 7.83
C PRO A 106 -0.29 -5.99 6.72
N ALA A 107 -0.83 -4.79 6.56
CA ALA A 107 -0.33 -3.75 5.67
C ALA A 107 -0.20 -4.18 4.19
N GLU A 108 -1.14 -4.97 3.69
CA GLU A 108 -1.14 -5.39 2.28
C GLU A 108 -1.27 -4.19 1.35
N LYS A 109 -2.08 -3.22 1.68
CA LYS A 109 -2.26 -2.00 0.88
C LYS A 109 -0.98 -1.19 0.65
N MET A 110 -0.01 -1.39 1.51
CA MET A 110 1.34 -0.83 1.36
C MET A 110 2.35 -1.87 0.88
N CYS A 111 1.89 -3.07 0.52
CA CYS A 111 2.72 -4.21 0.10
C CYS A 111 3.81 -4.55 1.12
N GLY A 112 3.49 -4.41 2.41
CA GLY A 112 4.47 -4.43 3.49
C GLY A 112 4.82 -5.82 3.99
N SER A 113 3.83 -6.68 4.27
CA SER A 113 4.03 -7.91 5.03
C SER A 113 4.58 -9.07 4.21
N LYS A 114 3.96 -9.40 3.09
CA LYS A 114 4.36 -10.55 2.27
C LYS A 114 5.83 -10.52 1.82
N PRO A 115 6.39 -9.39 1.37
CA PRO A 115 7.82 -9.30 1.07
C PRO A 115 8.72 -9.56 2.27
N LEU A 116 8.30 -9.15 3.48
CA LEU A 116 9.07 -9.40 4.71
C LEU A 116 9.02 -10.88 5.09
N HIS A 117 7.86 -11.53 5.03
CA HIS A 117 7.77 -12.98 5.23
C HIS A 117 8.62 -13.73 4.21
N ALA A 118 8.55 -13.36 2.91
CA ALA A 118 9.38 -13.96 1.87
C ALA A 118 10.88 -13.78 2.13
N ALA A 119 11.31 -12.57 2.45
CA ALA A 119 12.72 -12.28 2.72
C ALA A 119 13.29 -13.01 3.95
N ASN A 120 12.42 -13.39 4.90
CA ASN A 120 12.78 -14.14 6.09
C ASN A 120 12.53 -15.66 5.95
N GLY A 121 12.26 -16.16 4.74
CA GLY A 121 12.17 -17.59 4.46
C GLY A 121 10.88 -18.28 4.92
N TYR A 122 9.86 -17.54 5.32
CA TYR A 122 8.62 -18.13 5.82
C TYR A 122 7.86 -18.96 4.78
N TYR A 123 8.08 -18.69 3.50
CA TYR A 123 7.42 -19.37 2.39
C TYR A 123 8.26 -20.48 1.74
N ASP A 124 9.53 -20.63 2.11
CA ASP A 124 10.50 -21.48 1.41
C ASP A 124 10.12 -22.98 1.43
N ASP A 125 9.36 -23.40 2.45
CA ASP A 125 8.91 -24.77 2.62
C ASP A 125 7.42 -24.96 2.24
N VAL A 126 6.82 -24.04 1.51
CA VAL A 126 5.44 -24.11 1.04
C VAL A 126 5.41 -24.58 -0.41
N ASP A 127 4.78 -25.72 -0.66
CA ASP A 127 4.69 -26.32 -2.00
C ASP A 127 3.66 -25.63 -2.88
N ALA A 128 2.58 -25.14 -2.29
CA ALA A 128 1.52 -24.42 -3.02
C ALA A 128 0.83 -23.39 -2.15
N PHE A 129 0.54 -22.22 -2.71
CA PHE A 129 -0.25 -21.16 -2.10
C PHE A 129 -1.60 -21.02 -2.77
N ILE A 130 -2.67 -20.94 -1.97
CA ILE A 130 -4.01 -20.60 -2.45
C ILE A 130 -4.36 -19.21 -1.93
N SER A 131 -4.67 -18.33 -2.86
CA SER A 131 -5.13 -16.98 -2.60
C SER A 131 -6.64 -16.90 -2.82
N PHE A 132 -7.34 -16.30 -1.87
CA PHE A 132 -8.75 -15.96 -1.99
C PHE A 132 -8.89 -14.44 -1.89
N HIS A 133 -9.60 -13.84 -2.85
CA HIS A 133 -9.97 -12.42 -2.76
C HIS A 133 -11.43 -12.27 -3.15
N PRO A 134 -12.30 -11.75 -2.27
CA PRO A 134 -13.71 -11.57 -2.58
C PRO A 134 -13.89 -10.57 -3.71
N SER A 135 -14.88 -10.80 -4.57
CA SER A 135 -15.26 -9.88 -5.64
C SER A 135 -16.71 -9.44 -5.47
N CYS A 136 -16.95 -8.14 -5.66
CA CYS A 136 -18.30 -7.59 -5.71
C CYS A 136 -19.02 -7.84 -7.05
N ARG A 137 -18.33 -8.41 -8.04
CA ARG A 137 -18.92 -8.72 -9.35
C ARG A 137 -19.48 -10.13 -9.35
N LEU A 138 -20.80 -10.23 -9.39
CA LEU A 138 -21.50 -11.54 -9.41
C LEU A 138 -21.01 -12.48 -10.52
N SER A 139 -20.63 -11.95 -11.67
CA SER A 139 -20.08 -12.74 -12.78
C SER A 139 -18.72 -13.38 -12.47
N LEU A 140 -18.04 -12.94 -11.41
CA LEU A 140 -16.75 -13.49 -10.97
C LEU A 140 -16.87 -14.36 -9.71
N CYS A 141 -18.09 -14.59 -9.21
CA CYS A 141 -18.32 -15.54 -8.13
C CYS A 141 -18.09 -16.97 -8.64
N ASN A 142 -17.48 -17.83 -7.82
CA ASN A 142 -17.11 -19.20 -8.18
C ASN A 142 -16.21 -19.31 -9.41
N THR A 143 -15.31 -18.37 -9.58
CA THR A 143 -14.32 -18.39 -10.67
C THR A 143 -12.90 -18.55 -10.11
N VAL A 144 -12.01 -19.07 -10.94
CA VAL A 144 -10.57 -19.11 -10.71
C VAL A 144 -9.93 -18.19 -11.72
N TYR A 145 -8.98 -17.38 -11.28
CA TYR A 145 -8.16 -16.60 -12.18
C TYR A 145 -7.19 -17.51 -12.92
N TRP A 146 -7.35 -17.60 -14.22
CA TRP A 146 -6.47 -18.37 -15.08
C TRP A 146 -5.14 -17.66 -15.36
N ASP A 147 -5.22 -16.35 -15.52
CA ASP A 147 -4.07 -15.50 -15.81
C ASP A 147 -3.65 -14.65 -14.59
N ILE A 148 -2.89 -13.60 -14.84
CA ILE A 148 -2.31 -12.74 -13.83
C ILE A 148 -3.40 -12.06 -12.99
N HIS A 149 -3.39 -12.32 -11.70
CA HIS A 149 -4.31 -11.69 -10.75
C HIS A 149 -3.98 -10.20 -10.52
N CYS A 150 -2.70 -9.86 -10.38
CA CYS A 150 -2.25 -8.50 -10.08
C CYS A 150 -1.22 -8.03 -11.08
N GLY A 151 -1.42 -6.85 -11.65
CA GLY A 151 -0.39 -6.12 -12.38
C GLY A 151 0.70 -5.60 -11.44
N SER A 152 1.79 -5.11 -12.01
CA SER A 152 2.82 -4.41 -11.24
C SER A 152 2.28 -3.12 -10.64
N SER A 153 2.76 -2.74 -9.46
CA SER A 153 2.35 -1.54 -8.75
C SER A 153 3.56 -0.86 -8.11
N TYR A 154 3.75 0.41 -8.40
CA TYR A 154 4.80 1.23 -7.80
C TYR A 154 4.18 2.38 -7.01
N GLY A 155 4.81 2.75 -5.90
CA GLY A 155 4.43 3.89 -5.09
C GLY A 155 5.65 4.66 -4.61
N ARG A 156 5.62 5.99 -4.73
CA ARG A 156 6.74 6.85 -4.36
C ARG A 156 6.26 8.15 -3.73
N VAL A 157 6.91 8.58 -2.68
CA VAL A 157 6.70 9.88 -2.06
C VAL A 157 7.81 10.81 -2.52
N PHE A 158 7.44 11.97 -3.06
CA PHE A 158 8.35 13.07 -3.30
C PHE A 158 8.23 14.08 -2.16
N THR A 159 9.34 14.33 -1.49
CA THR A 159 9.46 15.30 -0.41
C THR A 159 10.22 16.51 -0.94
N PHE A 160 9.60 17.66 -0.85
CA PHE A 160 10.19 18.96 -1.19
C PHE A 160 10.52 19.70 0.10
N GLU A 161 11.73 20.18 0.20
CA GLU A 161 12.22 20.96 1.34
C GLU A 161 12.72 22.32 0.88
N CYS A 162 12.15 23.39 1.40
CA CYS A 162 12.65 24.74 1.19
C CYS A 162 13.71 25.02 2.27
N THR A 163 14.98 24.86 1.93
CA THR A 163 16.10 24.95 2.86
C THR A 163 16.57 26.38 3.11
N HIS A 164 16.34 27.29 2.14
CA HIS A 164 16.79 28.67 2.18
C HIS A 164 15.66 29.66 1.84
N PRO A 165 14.56 29.71 2.62
CA PRO A 165 13.45 30.62 2.32
C PRO A 165 13.83 32.09 2.42
N GLU A 166 14.84 32.43 3.22
CA GLU A 166 15.35 33.77 3.45
C GLU A 166 16.06 34.38 2.22
N THR A 167 16.58 33.56 1.31
CA THR A 167 17.36 34.08 0.14
C THR A 167 16.49 34.86 -0.85
N TRP A 168 15.19 34.75 -0.76
CA TRP A 168 14.24 35.47 -1.60
C TRP A 168 14.03 36.92 -1.12
N GLY A 169 14.10 37.16 0.20
CA GLY A 169 13.95 38.49 0.78
C GLY A 169 15.18 39.36 0.59
N GLU A 170 16.34 38.76 0.53
CA GLU A 170 17.62 39.47 0.45
C GLU A 170 17.98 39.93 -0.98
N ALA A 171 17.47 39.29 -2.01
CA ALA A 171 17.80 39.55 -3.41
C ALA A 171 17.52 41.00 -3.86
N HIS A 172 16.72 41.76 -3.14
CA HIS A 172 16.27 43.09 -3.52
C HIS A 172 16.55 44.20 -2.52
N GLY A 173 17.43 43.96 -1.57
CA GLY A 173 18.03 44.99 -0.71
C GLY A 173 17.09 46.06 -0.20
N ARG A 174 16.88 46.12 1.10
CA ARG A 174 16.06 47.07 1.88
C ARG A 174 14.56 46.84 1.83
N MET A 175 14.04 46.22 2.87
CA MET A 175 12.64 46.44 3.27
C MET A 175 12.41 47.93 3.46
N LEU A 176 11.60 48.52 2.61
CA LEU A 176 11.26 49.96 2.69
C LEU A 176 10.22 50.25 3.78
N MET A 177 9.62 49.24 4.40
CA MET A 177 8.60 49.39 5.43
C MET A 177 8.71 48.29 6.47
N PRO A 178 8.61 48.59 7.76
CA PRO A 178 8.63 47.59 8.84
C PRO A 178 7.29 46.87 9.03
N LEU A 179 6.50 46.73 8.00
CA LEU A 179 5.22 46.02 8.05
C LEU A 179 5.46 44.59 7.61
N GLN A 180 5.56 43.67 8.54
CA GLN A 180 5.63 42.23 8.36
C GLN A 180 4.56 41.66 7.41
N GLN A 181 3.49 42.41 7.20
CA GLN A 181 2.35 42.03 6.34
C GLN A 181 2.56 42.31 4.86
N VAL A 182 3.65 42.89 4.44
CA VAL A 182 3.90 43.32 3.04
C VAL A 182 5.01 42.51 2.37
N VAL A 183 5.63 41.58 3.07
CA VAL A 183 6.65 40.73 2.45
C VAL A 183 5.98 39.73 1.52
N ALA A 184 6.27 39.84 0.24
CA ALA A 184 5.83 38.84 -0.74
C ALA A 184 6.33 37.47 -0.31
N ARG A 185 5.42 36.53 -0.20
CA ARG A 185 5.76 35.14 0.12
C ARG A 185 6.69 34.58 -0.96
N ALA A 186 7.84 34.08 -0.59
CA ALA A 186 8.69 33.34 -1.49
C ALA A 186 8.04 32.03 -1.91
N PRO A 187 8.32 31.51 -3.13
CA PRO A 187 7.98 30.14 -3.45
C PRO A 187 8.59 29.16 -2.43
N GLY A 188 7.88 28.11 -2.14
CA GLY A 188 8.33 27.13 -1.15
C GLY A 188 7.74 25.76 -1.41
N ALA A 189 7.84 24.89 -0.42
CA ALA A 189 7.46 23.50 -0.56
C ALA A 189 5.98 23.27 -0.91
N LEU A 190 5.06 24.16 -0.50
CA LEU A 190 3.66 24.11 -0.92
C LEU A 190 3.54 24.37 -2.43
N ASP A 191 4.25 25.37 -2.94
CA ASP A 191 4.21 25.69 -4.37
C ASP A 191 4.82 24.56 -5.20
N ALA A 192 5.88 23.92 -4.68
CA ALA A 192 6.48 22.72 -5.27
C ALA A 192 5.46 21.57 -5.39
N VAL A 193 4.74 21.26 -4.32
CA VAL A 193 3.74 20.19 -4.31
C VAL A 193 2.60 20.50 -5.29
N CYS A 194 2.09 21.73 -5.30
CA CYS A 194 1.03 22.16 -6.22
C CYS A 194 1.49 22.11 -7.69
N LEU A 195 2.71 22.56 -7.96
CA LEU A 195 3.29 22.51 -9.30
C LEU A 195 3.56 21.08 -9.75
N MET A 196 4.09 20.23 -8.86
CA MET A 196 4.31 18.81 -9.13
C MET A 196 2.99 18.10 -9.47
N TYR A 197 1.94 18.34 -8.70
CA TYR A 197 0.61 17.82 -8.99
C TYR A 197 0.16 18.23 -10.39
N THR A 198 0.25 19.51 -10.72
CA THR A 198 -0.19 20.07 -11.99
C THR A 198 0.61 19.54 -13.19
N THR A 199 1.93 19.57 -13.10
CA THR A 199 2.80 19.10 -14.20
C THR A 199 2.66 17.59 -14.45
N SER A 200 2.49 16.81 -13.41
CA SER A 200 2.27 15.36 -13.54
C SER A 200 0.93 15.05 -14.20
N ARG A 201 -0.11 15.83 -13.95
CA ARG A 201 -1.40 15.69 -14.64
C ARG A 201 -1.27 15.97 -16.14
N TYR A 202 -0.50 16.98 -16.54
CA TYR A 202 -0.25 17.26 -17.96
C TYR A 202 0.60 16.20 -18.64
N THR A 203 1.62 15.71 -17.99
CA THR A 203 2.49 14.66 -18.56
C THR A 203 1.80 13.29 -18.60
N ASN A 204 0.86 13.03 -17.70
CA ASN A 204 0.11 11.78 -17.62
C ASN A 204 -0.60 11.44 -18.95
N THR A 205 -1.23 12.43 -19.60
CA THR A 205 -1.94 12.21 -20.88
C THR A 205 -1.03 11.87 -22.05
N SER A 206 0.25 12.21 -21.99
CA SER A 206 1.24 11.98 -23.04
C SER A 206 2.22 10.83 -22.74
N MET A 207 2.23 10.34 -21.50
CA MET A 207 3.22 9.34 -21.05
C MET A 207 3.01 7.95 -21.63
N LEU A 208 1.77 7.53 -21.81
CA LEU A 208 1.43 6.15 -22.08
C LEU A 208 0.43 6.03 -23.21
N PRO A 209 0.48 4.94 -23.97
CA PRO A 209 -0.46 4.68 -25.05
C PRO A 209 -1.89 4.61 -24.49
N ARG A 210 -2.84 5.09 -25.27
CA ARG A 210 -4.28 5.14 -24.94
C ARG A 210 -4.92 3.75 -24.75
N SER A 211 -4.21 2.70 -25.12
CA SER A 211 -4.66 1.32 -25.02
C SER A 211 -4.18 0.68 -23.74
N GLY A 212 -5.02 0.61 -22.75
CA GLY A 212 -5.03 -0.45 -21.78
C GLY A 212 -4.44 -0.17 -20.41
N GLY A 213 -5.07 -0.69 -19.43
CA GLY A 213 -4.66 -1.26 -18.16
C GLY A 213 -3.68 -0.53 -17.24
N TRP A 214 -3.40 0.74 -17.43
CA TRP A 214 -2.58 1.50 -16.51
C TRP A 214 -3.37 2.64 -15.84
N TYR A 215 -2.94 3.02 -14.65
CA TYR A 215 -3.43 4.22 -14.00
C TYR A 215 -2.35 4.81 -13.08
N ILE A 216 -2.51 6.08 -12.79
CA ILE A 216 -1.75 6.81 -11.79
C ILE A 216 -2.72 7.55 -10.87
N SER A 217 -2.46 7.50 -9.58
CA SER A 217 -3.17 8.28 -8.57
C SER A 217 -2.17 9.04 -7.72
N GLU A 218 -2.58 10.18 -7.23
CA GLU A 218 -1.77 11.06 -6.42
C GLU A 218 -2.51 11.49 -5.15
N ALA A 219 -1.74 11.75 -4.09
CA ALA A 219 -2.24 12.35 -2.85
C ALA A 219 -1.21 13.32 -2.28
N ILE A 220 -1.65 14.53 -1.97
CA ILE A 220 -0.86 15.48 -1.21
C ILE A 220 -0.89 15.04 0.26
N LEU A 221 0.25 14.64 0.79
CA LEU A 221 0.39 14.20 2.18
C LEU A 221 0.66 15.37 3.13
N VAL A 222 1.51 16.31 2.69
CA VAL A 222 1.86 17.52 3.42
C VAL A 222 1.84 18.69 2.46
N GLY A 223 0.94 19.63 2.69
CA GLY A 223 0.81 20.87 1.91
C GLY A 223 1.59 22.04 2.52
N GLY A 224 2.41 21.78 3.52
CA GLY A 224 3.09 22.82 4.27
C GLY A 224 2.33 23.24 5.52
N GLN A 225 2.91 24.17 6.25
CA GLN A 225 2.35 24.70 7.49
C GLN A 225 2.04 26.19 7.35
N ALA A 226 0.83 26.58 7.70
CA ALA A 226 0.47 27.98 7.80
C ALA A 226 1.15 28.61 9.02
N THR A 227 1.76 29.77 8.84
CA THR A 227 2.29 30.58 9.92
C THR A 227 1.67 31.98 9.89
N ALA A 228 1.57 32.62 11.05
CA ALA A 228 1.10 33.99 11.14
C ALA A 228 2.02 35.00 10.45
N ASP A 229 3.29 34.60 10.26
CA ASP A 229 4.36 35.46 9.72
C ASP A 229 4.49 35.33 8.18
N HIS A 230 3.57 34.65 7.50
CA HIS A 230 3.58 34.43 6.05
C HIS A 230 4.88 33.82 5.51
N LEU A 231 5.57 33.03 6.32
CA LEU A 231 6.78 32.32 5.88
C LEU A 231 6.43 31.25 4.83
N ALA A 232 7.33 31.05 3.89
CA ALA A 232 7.20 29.98 2.91
C ALA A 232 7.19 28.62 3.64
N PRO A 233 6.23 27.72 3.33
CA PRO A 233 6.22 26.37 3.91
C PRO A 233 7.53 25.63 3.58
N ARG A 234 8.18 25.08 4.62
CA ARG A 234 9.49 24.42 4.48
C ARG A 234 9.40 23.00 3.98
N LEU A 235 8.28 22.31 4.27
CA LEU A 235 8.08 20.90 3.93
C LEU A 235 6.79 20.69 3.15
N GLY A 236 6.88 19.98 2.05
CA GLY A 236 5.74 19.50 1.29
C GLY A 236 5.97 18.08 0.81
N GLN A 237 4.93 17.27 0.80
CA GLN A 237 5.02 15.89 0.34
C GLN A 237 3.85 15.53 -0.56
N ILE A 238 4.15 14.83 -1.66
CA ILE A 238 3.16 14.27 -2.56
C ILE A 238 3.50 12.81 -2.84
N TYR A 239 2.50 11.96 -2.72
CA TYR A 239 2.57 10.53 -3.02
C TYR A 239 1.98 10.26 -4.38
N TYR A 240 2.64 9.42 -5.15
CA TYR A 240 2.14 8.84 -6.39
C TYR A 240 2.10 7.32 -6.27
N CYS A 241 0.98 6.74 -6.70
CA CYS A 241 0.84 5.31 -6.90
C CYS A 241 0.42 5.06 -8.35
N TRP A 242 1.08 4.14 -9.03
CA TRP A 242 0.73 3.81 -10.40
C TRP A 242 0.83 2.32 -10.66
N ARG A 243 0.04 1.86 -11.63
CA ARG A 243 0.06 0.50 -12.14
C ARG A 243 0.20 0.52 -13.64
N ALA A 244 1.01 -0.39 -14.16
CA ALA A 244 1.19 -0.57 -15.59
C ALA A 244 1.35 -2.06 -15.93
N PRO A 245 1.03 -2.46 -17.19
CA PRO A 245 1.09 -3.86 -17.61
C PRO A 245 2.50 -4.46 -17.60
N THR A 246 3.54 -3.64 -17.75
CA THR A 246 4.93 -4.12 -17.84
C THR A 246 5.83 -3.35 -16.87
N LEU A 247 6.93 -3.98 -16.46
CA LEU A 247 7.93 -3.32 -15.61
C LEU A 247 8.62 -2.16 -16.34
N GLU A 248 8.84 -2.30 -17.66
CA GLU A 248 9.40 -1.22 -18.47
C GLU A 248 8.51 0.04 -18.43
N MET A 249 7.19 -0.13 -18.57
CA MET A 249 6.24 0.99 -18.44
C MET A 249 6.25 1.58 -17.02
N GLN A 250 6.38 0.74 -15.98
CA GLN A 250 6.50 1.19 -14.60
C GLN A 250 7.73 2.08 -14.39
N ASP A 251 8.87 1.63 -14.88
CA ASP A 251 10.13 2.37 -14.76
C ASP A 251 10.09 3.66 -15.59
N ARG A 252 9.47 3.63 -16.76
CA ARG A 252 9.27 4.83 -17.60
C ARG A 252 8.44 5.91 -16.90
N ILE A 253 7.36 5.53 -16.23
CA ILE A 253 6.54 6.46 -15.44
C ILE A 253 7.38 7.03 -14.29
N ALA A 254 8.15 6.20 -13.60
CA ALA A 254 9.03 6.65 -12.53
C ALA A 254 10.03 7.70 -12.99
N GLU A 255 10.66 7.50 -14.15
CA GLU A 255 11.60 8.47 -14.76
C GLU A 255 10.93 9.82 -15.04
N VAL A 256 9.72 9.80 -15.59
CA VAL A 256 8.99 11.05 -15.90
C VAL A 256 8.61 11.79 -14.62
N LEU A 257 8.11 11.09 -13.61
CA LEU A 257 7.79 11.69 -12.31
C LEU A 257 9.04 12.27 -11.63
N GLU A 258 10.15 11.55 -11.69
CA GLU A 258 11.43 12.02 -11.12
C GLU A 258 11.95 13.26 -11.85
N ASN A 259 11.85 13.28 -13.18
CA ASN A 259 12.24 14.43 -13.98
C ASN A 259 11.34 15.65 -13.66
N ASN A 260 10.03 15.47 -13.57
CA ASN A 260 9.12 16.53 -13.15
C ASN A 260 9.50 17.07 -11.76
N ALA A 261 9.76 16.20 -10.81
CA ALA A 261 10.12 16.59 -9.44
C ALA A 261 11.39 17.43 -9.38
N LYS A 262 12.43 17.05 -10.15
CA LYS A 262 13.69 17.82 -10.24
C LYS A 262 13.48 19.21 -10.80
N HIS A 263 12.69 19.34 -11.87
CA HIS A 263 12.42 20.65 -12.48
C HIS A 263 11.52 21.52 -11.61
N VAL A 264 10.52 20.92 -10.97
CA VAL A 264 9.67 21.61 -10.00
C VAL A 264 10.49 22.14 -8.82
N ALA A 265 11.38 21.32 -8.28
CA ALA A 265 12.28 21.74 -7.19
C ALA A 265 13.15 22.95 -7.61
N ALA A 266 13.69 22.92 -8.82
CA ALA A 266 14.48 24.03 -9.36
C ALA A 266 13.66 25.34 -9.51
N ILE A 267 12.42 25.24 -10.00
CA ILE A 267 11.52 26.40 -10.16
C ILE A 267 11.11 27.00 -8.82
N THR A 268 10.93 26.16 -7.80
CA THR A 268 10.43 26.56 -6.49
C THR A 268 11.54 26.75 -5.45
N HIS A 269 12.79 26.63 -5.86
CA HIS A 269 13.99 26.74 -5.02
C HIS A 269 13.94 25.78 -3.81
N CYS A 270 13.41 24.59 -4.04
CA CYS A 270 13.40 23.50 -3.07
C CYS A 270 14.43 22.43 -3.42
N GLU A 271 14.86 21.69 -2.43
CA GLU A 271 15.45 20.38 -2.62
C GLU A 271 14.36 19.32 -2.74
N VAL A 272 14.62 18.25 -3.49
CA VAL A 272 13.66 17.16 -3.64
C VAL A 272 14.31 15.81 -3.40
N ARG A 273 13.61 14.96 -2.65
CA ARG A 273 13.95 13.56 -2.43
C ARG A 273 12.75 12.69 -2.81
N GLY A 274 13.01 11.57 -3.48
CA GLY A 274 11.98 10.58 -3.82
C GLY A 274 12.22 9.26 -3.08
N ASP A 275 11.30 8.89 -2.18
CA ASP A 275 11.39 7.68 -1.38
C ASP A 275 10.39 6.64 -1.87
N TRP A 276 10.86 5.41 -2.11
CA TRP A 276 9.99 4.31 -2.51
C TRP A 276 9.16 3.82 -1.33
N VAL A 277 7.84 3.73 -1.53
CA VAL A 277 6.90 3.14 -0.58
C VAL A 277 6.64 1.69 -0.93
N GLN A 278 6.47 1.43 -2.23
CA GLN A 278 6.24 0.08 -2.75
C GLN A 278 6.80 -0.09 -4.16
N LYS A 279 7.22 -1.30 -4.46
CA LYS A 279 7.71 -1.67 -5.79
C LYS A 279 7.40 -3.15 -6.05
N ASN A 280 6.19 -3.43 -6.53
CA ASN A 280 5.71 -4.79 -6.77
C ASN A 280 5.90 -5.22 -8.20
N ARG A 281 6.21 -6.49 -8.37
CA ARG A 281 6.27 -7.15 -9.67
C ARG A 281 4.90 -7.68 -10.09
N ILE A 282 4.79 -8.04 -11.35
CA ILE A 282 3.63 -8.74 -11.91
C ILE A 282 3.56 -10.13 -11.29
N GLY A 283 2.36 -10.57 -10.92
CA GLY A 283 2.12 -11.94 -10.50
C GLY A 283 2.37 -12.94 -11.63
N LEU A 284 2.84 -14.12 -11.29
CA LEU A 284 2.99 -15.22 -12.26
C LEU A 284 1.77 -16.12 -12.18
N PRO A 285 1.14 -16.47 -13.31
CA PRO A 285 0.03 -17.41 -13.33
C PRO A 285 0.50 -18.83 -13.01
N ASN A 286 -0.31 -19.59 -12.29
CA ASN A 286 -0.08 -21.01 -12.06
C ASN A 286 -1.23 -21.85 -12.62
N HIS A 287 -1.12 -22.21 -13.90
CA HIS A 287 -2.14 -22.96 -14.61
C HIS A 287 -2.35 -24.39 -14.07
N ALA A 288 -1.34 -24.96 -13.42
CA ALA A 288 -1.47 -26.28 -12.80
C ALA A 288 -2.40 -26.26 -11.58
N LEU A 289 -2.29 -25.23 -10.74
CA LEU A 289 -3.19 -25.04 -9.61
C LEU A 289 -4.56 -24.52 -10.00
N ALA A 290 -4.67 -23.79 -11.10
CA ALA A 290 -5.95 -23.23 -11.57
C ALA A 290 -6.87 -24.28 -12.24
N ARG A 291 -6.36 -25.43 -12.64
CA ARG A 291 -7.12 -26.59 -13.19
C ARG A 291 -7.73 -27.44 -12.08
#